data_4bc5fe30100bc7c8feb115596b85c7cc
#
_entry.id   4bc5fe30100bc7c8feb115596b85c7cc
#
_cell.length_a   1.000
_cell.length_b   1.000
_cell.length_c   1.000
_cell.angle_alpha   90.00
_cell.angle_beta   90.00
_cell.angle_gamma   90.00
#
_symmetry.space_group_name_H-M   'P 1'
#
loop_
_entity.id
_entity.type
_entity.pdbx_description
1 polymer ?
#
loop_
_entity_poly.entity_id
_entity_poly.type
_entity_poly.pdbx_seq_one_letter_code
_entity_poly.pdbx_strand_id
1 'polypeptide(L)'
;FYVKKTVLRIETARKITQLCCFLLFNAVVFGLGPWPVLLPIIGTLGTPTKTVGEAFGILQLMLFELIFPWLALASILLFAAVVSRSLCGWACPFGFVQDLLAYVKRKHMEVSPRTHESMIKIKYGVLAATMFVSVTLAASLASGTGRGYRESLGIFAPAPFNALSPADTLFAILPRIVLEARHSIPTLTEVTASEATGSIVNGIVSAPLLLWVRLAIMIGTIVLAVYIPRSWCRYLCPNGALMGLLGHFSFLGLKRDPVKCTKVGCRWCVEACPMMVPILDLPWEKFNHPDCIYCLKCVEACSTKAIRPKFP
;
A
#
# COMPACT_ATOMS: atom_id res chain seq x y z
N PHE A 1 -23.23 16.59 19.77
CA PHE A 1 -22.77 17.69 18.90
C PHE A 1 -21.27 17.97 19.02
N TYR A 2 -20.69 17.90 20.21
CA TYR A 2 -19.27 18.16 20.48
C TYR A 2 -18.34 17.05 19.94
N VAL A 3 -18.78 15.80 20.01
CA VAL A 3 -18.06 14.61 19.49
C VAL A 3 -17.88 14.71 17.97
N LYS A 4 -18.90 15.21 17.24
CA LYS A 4 -18.85 15.33 15.78
C LYS A 4 -17.78 16.34 15.29
N LYS A 5 -17.49 17.37 16.08
CA LYS A 5 -16.53 18.44 15.74
C LYS A 5 -15.06 18.02 15.90
N THR A 6 -14.78 17.12 16.86
CA THR A 6 -13.43 16.56 17.07
C THR A 6 -13.12 15.46 16.06
N VAL A 7 -14.12 14.63 15.72
CA VAL A 7 -14.07 13.58 14.69
C VAL A 7 -13.65 14.17 13.33
N LEU A 8 -14.24 15.30 12.94
CA LEU A 8 -13.91 15.96 11.68
C LEU A 8 -12.45 16.43 11.62
N ARG A 9 -11.84 16.72 12.77
CA ARG A 9 -10.48 17.28 12.83
C ARG A 9 -9.37 16.25 12.54
N ILE A 10 -9.39 15.05 13.13
CA ILE A 10 -8.31 14.08 12.94
C ILE A 10 -8.43 13.44 11.55
N GLU A 11 -9.64 13.09 11.10
CA GLU A 11 -9.82 12.56 9.76
C GLU A 11 -9.43 13.59 8.69
N THR A 12 -9.77 14.87 8.87
CA THR A 12 -9.36 15.95 7.97
C THR A 12 -7.84 16.12 7.96
N ALA A 13 -7.21 16.17 9.14
CA ALA A 13 -5.75 16.26 9.25
C ALA A 13 -5.08 15.07 8.55
N ARG A 14 -5.59 13.85 8.77
CA ARG A 14 -5.09 12.65 8.10
C ARG A 14 -5.19 12.75 6.57
N LYS A 15 -6.32 13.24 6.05
CA LYS A 15 -6.51 13.42 4.61
C LYS A 15 -5.58 14.46 4.01
N ILE A 16 -5.39 15.56 4.71
CA ILE A 16 -4.42 16.60 4.31
C ILE A 16 -3.01 16.01 4.28
N THR A 17 -2.61 15.30 5.34
CA THR A 17 -1.29 14.64 5.38
C THR A 17 -1.11 13.64 4.26
N GLN A 18 -2.13 12.80 4.00
CA GLN A 18 -2.11 11.84 2.89
C GLN A 18 -1.95 12.54 1.53
N LEU A 19 -2.68 13.63 1.31
CA LEU A 19 -2.59 14.42 0.07
C LEU A 19 -1.20 15.06 -0.07
N CYS A 20 -0.69 15.67 0.99
CA CYS A 20 0.66 16.26 0.99
C CYS A 20 1.73 15.20 0.71
N CYS A 21 1.65 14.03 1.35
CA CYS A 21 2.56 12.93 1.10
C CYS A 21 2.42 12.39 -0.33
N PHE A 22 1.19 12.28 -0.84
CA PHE A 22 0.94 11.86 -2.22
C PHE A 22 1.60 12.79 -3.23
N LEU A 23 1.46 14.10 -3.06
CA LEU A 23 2.09 15.11 -3.91
C LEU A 23 3.61 15.09 -3.75
N LEU A 24 4.12 15.04 -2.52
CA LEU A 24 5.55 15.03 -2.24
C LEU A 24 6.25 13.80 -2.83
N PHE A 25 5.66 12.62 -2.71
CA PHE A 25 6.27 11.38 -3.22
C PHE A 25 6.26 11.29 -4.75
N ASN A 26 5.40 12.05 -5.40
CA ASN A 26 5.35 12.17 -6.86
C ASN A 26 5.91 13.52 -7.35
N ALA A 27 6.61 14.27 -6.52
CA ALA A 27 7.02 15.65 -6.79
C ALA A 27 8.11 15.79 -7.85
N VAL A 28 8.72 14.69 -8.32
CA VAL A 28 9.59 14.71 -9.51
C VAL A 28 8.86 15.26 -10.72
N VAL A 29 7.54 15.03 -10.82
CA VAL A 29 6.68 15.63 -11.86
C VAL A 29 6.70 17.18 -11.80
N PHE A 30 6.99 17.75 -10.61
CA PHE A 30 7.08 19.18 -10.36
C PHE A 30 8.52 19.70 -10.34
N GLY A 31 9.49 18.93 -10.87
CA GLY A 31 10.90 19.34 -10.95
C GLY A 31 11.73 19.07 -9.71
N LEU A 32 11.19 18.39 -8.69
CA LEU A 32 11.97 17.95 -7.54
C LEU A 32 12.69 16.64 -7.88
N GLY A 33 13.99 16.58 -7.63
CA GLY A 33 14.80 15.39 -7.88
C GLY A 33 14.43 14.20 -6.96
N PRO A 34 14.89 12.98 -7.29
CA PRO A 34 14.68 11.83 -6.43
C PRO A 34 15.50 11.97 -5.14
N TRP A 35 14.87 11.68 -4.01
CA TRP A 35 15.53 11.70 -2.70
C TRP A 35 15.97 10.28 -2.31
N PRO A 36 17.13 10.11 -1.69
CA PRO A 36 17.64 8.80 -1.28
C PRO A 36 16.93 8.24 -0.04
N VAL A 37 15.67 8.59 0.18
CA VAL A 37 14.86 8.11 1.30
C VAL A 37 14.01 6.94 0.83
N LEU A 38 14.17 5.80 1.50
CA LEU A 38 13.36 4.60 1.28
C LEU A 38 12.33 4.50 2.39
N LEU A 39 11.07 4.37 2.02
CA LEU A 39 9.98 4.19 2.98
C LEU A 39 9.29 2.83 2.78
N PRO A 40 8.85 2.18 3.88
CA PRO A 40 8.07 0.95 3.80
C PRO A 40 6.60 1.24 3.45
N ILE A 41 6.40 1.89 2.31
CA ILE A 41 5.10 2.22 1.74
C ILE A 41 4.99 1.56 0.36
N ILE A 42 3.77 1.35 -0.12
CA ILE A 42 3.58 0.87 -1.48
C ILE A 42 3.82 2.02 -2.46
N GLY A 43 4.72 1.79 -3.35
CA GLY A 43 5.10 2.71 -4.39
C GLY A 43 5.44 1.98 -5.69
N THR A 44 6.42 2.50 -6.41
CA THR A 44 6.92 1.90 -7.65
C THR A 44 8.44 1.89 -7.62
N LEU A 45 9.03 0.91 -8.30
CA LEU A 45 10.46 0.84 -8.51
C LEU A 45 10.89 1.71 -9.69
N GLY A 46 11.95 2.51 -9.46
CA GLY A 46 12.74 3.10 -10.54
C GLY A 46 12.02 3.96 -11.56
N THR A 47 10.89 4.56 -11.21
CA THR A 47 10.23 5.49 -12.11
C THR A 47 10.82 6.88 -12.00
N PRO A 48 11.02 7.59 -13.13
CA PRO A 48 11.55 8.94 -13.14
C PRO A 48 10.62 9.96 -12.43
N THR A 49 9.40 9.54 -12.07
CA THR A 49 8.38 10.40 -11.47
C THR A 49 8.35 10.34 -9.95
N LYS A 50 9.15 9.46 -9.30
CA LYS A 50 9.13 9.32 -7.83
C LYS A 50 10.28 9.98 -7.12
N THR A 51 9.90 10.75 -6.10
CA THR A 51 10.84 11.43 -5.20
C THR A 51 11.40 10.49 -4.13
N VAL A 52 10.59 9.55 -3.63
CA VAL A 52 10.95 8.64 -2.53
C VAL A 52 10.80 7.19 -2.98
N GLY A 53 11.79 6.35 -2.66
CA GLY A 53 11.82 4.94 -3.02
C GLY A 53 10.93 4.06 -2.13
N GLU A 54 10.46 2.95 -2.69
CA GLU A 54 9.76 1.89 -1.97
C GLU A 54 10.75 0.90 -1.37
N ALA A 55 10.81 0.81 -0.04
CA ALA A 55 11.82 -0.01 0.64
C ALA A 55 11.69 -1.51 0.32
N PHE A 56 10.47 -2.06 0.24
CA PHE A 56 10.26 -3.48 -0.03
C PHE A 56 10.66 -3.89 -1.46
N GLY A 57 10.28 -3.08 -2.45
CA GLY A 57 10.66 -3.35 -3.83
C GLY A 57 12.17 -3.20 -4.07
N ILE A 58 12.81 -2.21 -3.43
CA ILE A 58 14.26 -2.03 -3.52
C ILE A 58 15.01 -3.16 -2.80
N LEU A 59 14.47 -3.69 -1.69
CA LEU A 59 15.03 -4.87 -1.05
C LEU A 59 15.09 -6.06 -2.02
N GLN A 60 14.01 -6.32 -2.76
CA GLN A 60 13.97 -7.39 -3.76
C GLN A 60 14.97 -7.12 -4.92
N LEU A 61 15.02 -5.89 -5.41
CA LEU A 61 15.92 -5.49 -6.48
C LEU A 61 17.39 -5.64 -6.07
N MET A 62 17.77 -5.23 -4.86
CA MET A 62 19.14 -5.37 -4.38
C MET A 62 19.54 -6.85 -4.20
N LEU A 63 18.60 -7.70 -3.75
CA LEU A 63 18.82 -9.15 -3.73
C LEU A 63 19.07 -9.72 -5.13
N PHE A 64 18.33 -9.25 -6.12
CA PHE A 64 18.53 -9.62 -7.53
C PHE A 64 19.91 -9.20 -8.07
N GLU A 65 20.40 -8.02 -7.67
CA GLU A 65 21.73 -7.51 -8.06
C GLU A 65 22.86 -8.07 -7.21
N LEU A 66 22.57 -8.99 -6.28
CA LEU A 66 23.52 -9.55 -5.30
C LEU A 66 24.19 -8.48 -4.42
N ILE A 67 23.52 -7.37 -4.19
CA ILE A 67 23.95 -6.29 -3.30
C ILE A 67 23.23 -6.45 -1.98
N PHE A 68 23.94 -6.35 -0.85
CA PHE A 68 23.29 -6.44 0.44
C PHE A 68 22.39 -5.23 0.72
N PRO A 69 21.09 -5.42 1.01
CA PRO A 69 20.09 -4.34 1.05
C PRO A 69 20.07 -3.57 2.39
N TRP A 70 21.19 -3.02 2.82
CA TRP A 70 21.32 -2.30 4.10
C TRP A 70 20.29 -1.20 4.31
N LEU A 71 20.16 -0.31 3.33
CA LEU A 71 19.29 0.85 3.44
C LEU A 71 17.80 0.48 3.48
N ALA A 72 17.40 -0.50 2.67
CA ALA A 72 16.04 -1.00 2.64
C ALA A 72 15.68 -1.71 3.95
N LEU A 73 16.57 -2.58 4.46
CA LEU A 73 16.39 -3.27 5.73
C LEU A 73 16.36 -2.29 6.90
N ALA A 74 17.30 -1.33 6.95
CA ALA A 74 17.33 -0.32 8.00
C ALA A 74 16.03 0.50 8.02
N SER A 75 15.53 0.92 6.86
CA SER A 75 14.27 1.64 6.76
C SER A 75 13.09 0.81 7.26
N ILE A 76 12.96 -0.45 6.80
CA ILE A 76 11.87 -1.33 7.22
C ILE A 76 11.92 -1.56 8.73
N LEU A 77 13.07 -1.90 9.30
CA LEU A 77 13.23 -2.18 10.72
C LEU A 77 12.98 -0.94 11.58
N LEU A 78 13.54 0.21 11.19
CA LEU A 78 13.38 1.47 11.91
C LEU A 78 11.90 1.88 11.98
N PHE A 79 11.23 1.93 10.83
CA PHE A 79 9.82 2.35 10.80
C PHE A 79 8.90 1.31 11.45
N ALA A 80 9.19 0.02 11.30
CA ALA A 80 8.43 -1.03 12.00
C ALA A 80 8.56 -0.90 13.53
N ALA A 81 9.76 -0.67 14.03
CA ALA A 81 10.02 -0.53 15.47
C ALA A 81 9.40 0.74 16.05
N VAL A 82 9.52 1.88 15.37
CA VAL A 82 9.06 3.17 15.90
C VAL A 82 7.56 3.35 15.75
N VAL A 83 7.05 3.22 14.53
CA VAL A 83 5.67 3.61 14.20
C VAL A 83 4.82 2.49 13.61
N SER A 84 5.36 1.26 13.51
CA SER A 84 4.65 0.13 12.93
C SER A 84 4.04 0.47 11.56
N ARG A 85 2.78 0.11 11.32
CA ARG A 85 2.05 0.37 10.07
C ARG A 85 1.41 1.76 9.97
N SER A 86 1.78 2.73 10.81
CA SER A 86 1.18 4.07 10.75
C SER A 86 1.40 4.76 9.39
N LEU A 87 2.56 4.53 8.75
CA LEU A 87 2.82 5.04 7.40
C LEU A 87 1.80 4.56 6.37
N CYS A 88 1.28 3.34 6.50
CA CYS A 88 0.21 2.84 5.63
C CYS A 88 -1.11 3.62 5.83
N GLY A 89 -1.32 4.14 7.03
CA GLY A 89 -2.51 4.94 7.37
C GLY A 89 -2.40 6.41 6.98
N TRP A 90 -1.20 6.98 6.99
CA TRP A 90 -0.98 8.43 6.92
C TRP A 90 -0.19 8.90 5.69
N ALA A 91 0.73 8.09 5.18
CA ALA A 91 1.66 8.49 4.13
C ALA A 91 1.52 7.70 2.83
N CYS A 92 1.02 6.46 2.86
CA CYS A 92 1.00 5.60 1.69
C CYS A 92 0.10 6.15 0.56
N PRO A 93 0.64 6.42 -0.64
CA PRO A 93 -0.12 6.95 -1.78
C PRO A 93 -1.26 6.02 -2.21
N PHE A 94 -1.01 4.72 -2.28
CA PHE A 94 -2.02 3.75 -2.66
C PHE A 94 -3.10 3.58 -1.58
N GLY A 95 -2.72 3.73 -0.30
CA GLY A 95 -3.66 3.78 0.82
C GLY A 95 -4.59 4.99 0.73
N PHE A 96 -4.08 6.14 0.27
CA PHE A 96 -4.88 7.34 0.04
C PHE A 96 -5.91 7.13 -1.07
N VAL A 97 -5.50 6.54 -2.20
CA VAL A 97 -6.43 6.21 -3.31
C VAL A 97 -7.55 5.29 -2.83
N GLN A 98 -7.24 4.23 -2.08
CA GLN A 98 -8.26 3.33 -1.53
C GLN A 98 -9.20 4.01 -0.53
N ASP A 99 -8.68 4.92 0.30
CA ASP A 99 -9.50 5.71 1.20
C ASP A 99 -10.43 6.67 0.45
N LEU A 100 -10.00 7.21 -0.70
CA LEU A 100 -10.82 8.06 -1.56
C LEU A 100 -11.94 7.25 -2.24
N LEU A 101 -11.60 6.08 -2.76
CA LEU A 101 -12.57 5.17 -3.39
C LEU A 101 -13.65 4.69 -2.40
N ALA A 102 -13.31 4.54 -1.12
CA ALA A 102 -14.26 4.18 -0.09
C ALA A 102 -15.37 5.23 0.13
N TYR A 103 -15.19 6.49 -0.28
CA TYR A 103 -16.26 7.49 -0.22
C TYR A 103 -17.31 7.36 -1.32
N VAL A 104 -17.01 6.65 -2.41
CA VAL A 104 -17.94 6.46 -3.53
C VAL A 104 -19.20 5.71 -3.06
N LYS A 105 -19.05 4.75 -2.16
CA LYS A 105 -20.17 3.97 -1.63
C LYS A 105 -20.34 4.19 -0.12
N ARG A 106 -21.53 4.59 0.29
CA ARG A 106 -21.85 4.86 1.71
C ARG A 106 -22.01 3.59 2.56
N LYS A 107 -22.54 2.52 1.98
CA LYS A 107 -22.67 1.21 2.66
C LYS A 107 -21.64 0.26 2.07
N HIS A 108 -20.68 -0.14 2.88
CA HIS A 108 -19.68 -1.15 2.51
C HIS A 108 -20.21 -2.55 2.75
N MET A 109 -19.63 -3.52 2.07
CA MET A 109 -19.94 -4.92 2.26
C MET A 109 -19.39 -5.39 3.60
N GLU A 110 -20.25 -5.96 4.43
CA GLU A 110 -19.85 -6.58 5.69
C GLU A 110 -19.20 -7.93 5.40
N VAL A 111 -17.95 -8.08 5.79
CA VAL A 111 -17.21 -9.33 5.68
C VAL A 111 -17.38 -10.12 6.97
N SER A 112 -17.80 -11.37 6.87
CA SER A 112 -17.89 -12.26 8.03
C SER A 112 -16.52 -12.39 8.73
N PRO A 113 -16.47 -12.42 10.08
CA PRO A 113 -15.21 -12.57 10.83
C PRO A 113 -14.40 -13.81 10.40
N ARG A 114 -15.04 -14.94 10.16
CA ARG A 114 -14.38 -16.16 9.69
C ARG A 114 -13.73 -15.98 8.31
N THR A 115 -14.44 -15.35 7.38
CA THR A 115 -13.90 -15.05 6.04
C THR A 115 -12.75 -14.07 6.13
N HIS A 116 -12.88 -13.06 7.00
CA HIS A 116 -11.82 -12.07 7.25
C HIS A 116 -10.53 -12.72 7.74
N GLU A 117 -10.58 -13.58 8.75
CA GLU A 117 -9.42 -14.30 9.27
C GLU A 117 -8.75 -15.21 8.22
N SER A 118 -9.54 -15.87 7.39
CA SER A 118 -9.00 -16.70 6.31
C SER A 118 -8.32 -15.86 5.23
N MET A 119 -8.92 -14.72 4.85
CA MET A 119 -8.38 -13.83 3.83
C MET A 119 -7.12 -13.07 4.30
N ILE A 120 -6.99 -12.78 5.60
CA ILE A 120 -5.76 -12.17 6.14
C ILE A 120 -4.54 -13.06 5.90
N LYS A 121 -4.70 -14.37 5.93
CA LYS A 121 -3.58 -15.32 5.69
C LYS A 121 -3.01 -15.19 4.28
N ILE A 122 -3.81 -14.75 3.31
CA ILE A 122 -3.39 -14.60 1.91
C ILE A 122 -2.22 -13.63 1.79
N LYS A 123 -2.24 -12.49 2.50
CA LYS A 123 -1.12 -11.52 2.44
C LYS A 123 0.20 -12.08 2.94
N TYR A 124 0.15 -12.97 3.94
CA TYR A 124 1.35 -13.66 4.44
C TYR A 124 1.84 -14.71 3.44
N GLY A 125 0.91 -15.40 2.76
CA GLY A 125 1.25 -16.28 1.65
C GLY A 125 1.90 -15.54 0.48
N VAL A 126 1.37 -14.36 0.11
CA VAL A 126 1.97 -13.49 -0.92
C VAL A 126 3.35 -13.02 -0.49
N LEU A 127 3.51 -12.60 0.77
CA LEU A 127 4.83 -12.21 1.31
C LEU A 127 5.82 -13.37 1.24
N ALA A 128 5.43 -14.55 1.71
CA ALA A 128 6.29 -15.73 1.69
C ALA A 128 6.68 -16.13 0.27
N ALA A 129 5.72 -16.16 -0.67
CA ALA A 129 5.97 -16.50 -2.05
C ALA A 129 6.92 -15.51 -2.74
N THR A 130 6.69 -14.21 -2.59
CA THR A 130 7.53 -13.17 -3.21
C THR A 130 8.94 -13.16 -2.63
N MET A 131 9.10 -13.33 -1.33
CA MET A 131 10.41 -13.43 -0.68
C MET A 131 11.13 -14.73 -1.05
N PHE A 132 10.41 -15.85 -1.11
CA PHE A 132 10.98 -17.12 -1.55
C PHE A 132 11.55 -17.04 -2.96
N VAL A 133 10.82 -16.48 -3.92
CA VAL A 133 11.32 -16.28 -5.29
C VAL A 133 12.54 -15.37 -5.30
N SER A 134 12.52 -14.25 -4.58
CA SER A 134 13.66 -13.32 -4.53
C SER A 134 14.93 -13.96 -3.93
N VAL A 135 14.78 -14.69 -2.82
CA VAL A 135 15.92 -15.32 -2.12
C VAL A 135 16.47 -16.51 -2.92
N THR A 136 15.62 -17.37 -3.48
CA THR A 136 16.06 -18.52 -4.29
C THR A 136 16.75 -18.05 -5.57
N LEU A 137 16.25 -16.99 -6.20
CA LEU A 137 16.90 -16.39 -7.35
C LEU A 137 18.27 -15.81 -6.98
N ALA A 138 18.36 -15.04 -5.90
CA ALA A 138 19.63 -14.49 -5.41
C ALA A 138 20.66 -15.60 -5.11
N ALA A 139 20.23 -16.66 -4.42
CA ALA A 139 21.08 -17.81 -4.13
C ALA A 139 21.56 -18.53 -5.38
N SER A 140 20.70 -18.73 -6.38
CA SER A 140 21.06 -19.36 -7.65
C SER A 140 21.98 -18.48 -8.50
N LEU A 141 21.80 -17.17 -8.49
CA LEU A 141 22.69 -16.23 -9.16
C LEU A 141 24.07 -16.19 -8.49
N ALA A 142 24.12 -16.20 -7.16
CA ALA A 142 25.37 -16.25 -6.39
C ALA A 142 26.17 -17.54 -6.64
N SER A 143 25.48 -18.66 -6.86
CA SER A 143 26.12 -19.95 -7.23
C SER A 143 26.53 -20.06 -8.72
N GLY A 144 26.22 -19.05 -9.53
CA GLY A 144 26.54 -19.04 -10.97
C GLY A 144 25.58 -19.86 -11.85
N THR A 145 24.59 -20.55 -11.27
CA THR A 145 23.65 -21.42 -12.00
C THR A 145 22.35 -20.73 -12.38
N GLY A 146 22.14 -19.49 -11.92
CA GLY A 146 20.86 -18.81 -11.97
C GLY A 146 20.44 -18.21 -13.32
N ARG A 147 21.24 -18.33 -14.40
CA ARG A 147 20.90 -17.68 -15.69
C ARG A 147 19.58 -18.16 -16.27
N GLY A 148 19.39 -19.47 -16.37
CA GLY A 148 18.13 -20.05 -16.88
C GLY A 148 16.91 -19.73 -15.98
N TYR A 149 17.12 -19.69 -14.67
CA TYR A 149 16.07 -19.30 -13.73
C TYR A 149 15.68 -17.82 -13.89
N ARG A 150 16.65 -16.92 -14.05
CA ARG A 150 16.44 -15.51 -14.35
C ARG A 150 15.66 -15.32 -15.67
N GLU A 151 16.05 -16.03 -16.72
CA GLU A 151 15.40 -15.96 -18.02
C GLU A 151 13.96 -16.47 -17.97
N SER A 152 13.70 -17.56 -17.25
CA SER A 152 12.35 -18.10 -17.09
C SER A 152 11.42 -17.19 -16.31
N LEU A 153 11.92 -16.44 -15.32
CA LEU A 153 11.16 -15.45 -14.57
C LEU A 153 10.94 -14.15 -15.35
N GLY A 154 11.84 -13.79 -16.27
CA GLY A 154 11.72 -12.59 -17.09
C GLY A 154 11.46 -11.31 -16.24
N ILE A 155 10.33 -10.68 -16.44
CA ILE A 155 9.94 -9.43 -15.76
C ILE A 155 9.74 -9.61 -14.24
N PHE A 156 9.46 -10.84 -13.78
CA PHE A 156 9.30 -11.14 -12.35
C PHE A 156 10.63 -11.28 -11.62
N ALA A 157 11.76 -11.37 -12.32
CA ALA A 157 13.07 -11.60 -11.71
C ALA A 157 13.52 -10.46 -10.78
N PRO A 158 13.46 -9.16 -11.16
CA PRO A 158 13.99 -8.08 -10.33
C PRO A 158 13.14 -7.81 -9.09
N ALA A 159 11.80 -7.87 -9.23
CA ALA A 159 10.86 -7.57 -8.15
C ALA A 159 9.53 -8.31 -8.39
N PRO A 160 9.42 -9.56 -7.93
CA PRO A 160 8.25 -10.40 -8.18
C PRO A 160 6.93 -9.77 -7.77
N PHE A 161 6.92 -9.04 -6.67
CA PHE A 161 5.71 -8.38 -6.19
C PHE A 161 5.31 -7.20 -7.08
N ASN A 162 6.25 -6.35 -7.45
CA ASN A 162 5.95 -5.14 -8.22
C ASN A 162 5.46 -5.46 -9.64
N ALA A 163 5.89 -6.59 -10.19
CA ALA A 163 5.45 -7.03 -11.51
C ALA A 163 3.91 -7.16 -11.65
N LEU A 164 3.20 -7.47 -10.56
CA LEU A 164 1.73 -7.58 -10.53
C LEU A 164 1.06 -6.55 -9.61
N SER A 165 1.82 -5.62 -9.03
CA SER A 165 1.28 -4.63 -8.11
C SER A 165 0.35 -3.64 -8.83
N PRO A 166 -0.90 -3.46 -8.35
CA PRO A 166 -1.80 -2.44 -8.90
C PRO A 166 -1.28 -1.03 -8.68
N ALA A 167 -0.44 -0.81 -7.66
CA ALA A 167 0.20 0.47 -7.42
C ALA A 167 1.27 0.76 -8.48
N ASP A 168 2.06 -0.22 -8.89
CA ASP A 168 3.02 -0.07 -9.97
C ASP A 168 2.32 0.25 -11.29
N THR A 169 1.22 -0.45 -11.57
CA THR A 169 0.39 -0.17 -12.75
C THR A 169 -0.15 1.25 -12.74
N LEU A 170 -0.69 1.71 -11.60
CA LEU A 170 -1.32 3.03 -11.47
C LEU A 170 -0.29 4.18 -11.49
N PHE A 171 0.85 4.03 -10.80
CA PHE A 171 1.80 5.13 -10.57
C PHE A 171 3.05 5.09 -11.46
N ALA A 172 3.29 3.99 -12.18
CA ALA A 172 4.42 3.88 -13.08
C ALA A 172 3.98 3.64 -14.53
N ILE A 173 3.25 2.55 -14.76
CA ILE A 173 2.94 2.11 -16.14
C ILE A 173 2.00 3.08 -16.83
N LEU A 174 0.89 3.46 -16.19
CA LEU A 174 -0.08 4.39 -16.79
C LEU A 174 0.55 5.77 -17.08
N PRO A 175 1.25 6.44 -16.14
CA PRO A 175 1.93 7.70 -16.44
C PRO A 175 2.96 7.57 -17.55
N ARG A 176 3.70 6.46 -17.61
CA ARG A 176 4.69 6.22 -18.67
C ARG A 176 4.02 6.10 -20.03
N ILE A 177 2.96 5.31 -20.15
CA ILE A 177 2.18 5.18 -21.41
C ILE A 177 1.67 6.55 -21.85
N VAL A 178 1.14 7.36 -20.92
CA VAL A 178 0.62 8.69 -21.24
C VAL A 178 1.74 9.64 -21.69
N LEU A 179 2.91 9.59 -21.05
CA LEU A 179 4.05 10.42 -21.44
C LEU A 179 4.63 9.98 -22.79
N GLU A 180 4.76 8.68 -23.04
CA GLU A 180 5.23 8.15 -24.32
C GLU A 180 4.23 8.45 -25.44
N ALA A 181 2.92 8.30 -25.19
CA ALA A 181 1.88 8.69 -26.13
C ALA A 181 1.92 10.20 -26.46
N ARG A 182 2.18 11.04 -25.45
CA ARG A 182 2.31 12.49 -25.64
C ARG A 182 3.52 12.86 -26.52
N HIS A 183 4.63 12.13 -26.41
CA HIS A 183 5.81 12.34 -27.26
C HIS A 183 5.61 11.81 -28.69
N SER A 184 4.72 10.83 -28.87
CA SER A 184 4.43 10.21 -30.17
C SER A 184 3.34 10.93 -30.97
N ILE A 185 2.61 11.86 -30.33
CA ILE A 185 1.61 12.70 -31.03
C ILE A 185 2.34 13.92 -31.59
N PRO A 186 2.53 14.04 -32.91
CA PRO A 186 3.02 15.26 -33.52
C PRO A 186 2.05 16.40 -33.20
N THR A 187 2.58 17.60 -33.05
CA THR A 187 1.84 18.81 -32.68
C THR A 187 0.47 18.87 -33.35
N LEU A 188 -0.55 19.06 -32.53
CA LEU A 188 -2.02 18.95 -32.82
C LEU A 188 -2.57 19.70 -34.08
N THR A 189 -1.71 20.17 -34.96
CA THR A 189 -2.11 20.95 -36.14
C THR A 189 -2.33 20.14 -37.42
N GLU A 190 -1.97 18.85 -37.48
CA GLU A 190 -2.03 18.08 -38.73
C GLU A 190 -2.64 16.67 -38.68
N VAL A 191 -3.11 16.19 -37.52
CA VAL A 191 -3.66 14.83 -37.39
C VAL A 191 -5.18 14.87 -37.39
N THR A 192 -5.81 14.21 -38.35
CA THR A 192 -7.27 14.00 -38.36
C THR A 192 -7.66 13.07 -37.21
N ALA A 193 -8.81 13.31 -36.57
CA ALA A 193 -9.31 12.52 -35.44
C ALA A 193 -9.40 11.00 -35.76
N SER A 194 -9.52 10.64 -37.01
CA SER A 194 -9.55 9.26 -37.50
C SER A 194 -8.20 8.55 -37.43
N GLU A 195 -7.09 9.24 -37.72
CA GLU A 195 -5.74 8.67 -37.65
C GLU A 195 -5.27 8.51 -36.20
N ALA A 196 -5.63 9.46 -35.34
CA ALA A 196 -5.33 9.37 -33.89
C ALA A 196 -6.03 8.18 -33.23
N THR A 197 -7.31 7.94 -33.55
CA THR A 197 -8.07 6.77 -33.07
C THR A 197 -7.50 5.46 -33.60
N GLY A 198 -7.13 5.39 -34.89
CA GLY A 198 -6.50 4.20 -35.48
C GLY A 198 -5.15 3.84 -34.82
N SER A 199 -4.31 4.83 -34.56
CA SER A 199 -3.02 4.62 -33.88
C SER A 199 -3.18 4.15 -32.43
N ILE A 200 -4.14 4.71 -31.68
CA ILE A 200 -4.46 4.28 -30.32
C ILE A 200 -5.00 2.86 -30.30
N VAL A 201 -5.94 2.52 -31.17
CA VAL A 201 -6.52 1.19 -31.27
C VAL A 201 -5.46 0.14 -31.63
N ASN A 202 -4.61 0.41 -32.61
CA ASN A 202 -3.50 -0.48 -32.97
C ASN A 202 -2.50 -0.64 -31.82
N GLY A 203 -2.18 0.42 -31.10
CA GLY A 203 -1.32 0.37 -29.90
C GLY A 203 -1.95 -0.47 -28.76
N ILE A 204 -3.25 -0.41 -28.60
CA ILE A 204 -3.99 -1.23 -27.61
C ILE A 204 -4.00 -2.71 -28.03
N VAL A 205 -4.27 -3.00 -29.28
CA VAL A 205 -4.34 -4.38 -29.81
C VAL A 205 -2.97 -5.07 -29.78
N SER A 206 -1.88 -4.33 -30.04
CA SER A 206 -0.51 -4.85 -30.00
C SER A 206 0.09 -4.89 -28.59
N ALA A 207 -0.63 -4.45 -27.55
CA ALA A 207 -0.15 -4.43 -26.20
C ALA A 207 0.14 -5.86 -25.67
N PRO A 208 1.27 -6.08 -24.95
CA PRO A 208 1.59 -7.39 -24.43
C PRO A 208 0.53 -7.91 -23.45
N LEU A 209 0.25 -9.22 -23.47
CA LEU A 209 -0.73 -9.87 -22.59
C LEU A 209 -0.54 -9.46 -21.11
N LEU A 210 0.69 -9.28 -20.68
CA LEU A 210 1.02 -8.86 -19.32
C LEU A 210 0.40 -7.50 -18.95
N LEU A 211 0.32 -6.55 -19.88
CA LEU A 211 -0.32 -5.26 -19.63
C LEU A 211 -1.82 -5.44 -19.33
N TRP A 212 -2.49 -6.29 -20.08
CA TRP A 212 -3.91 -6.60 -19.86
C TRP A 212 -4.14 -7.27 -18.50
N VAL A 213 -3.27 -8.20 -18.11
CA VAL A 213 -3.32 -8.84 -16.78
C VAL A 213 -3.13 -7.79 -15.67
N ARG A 214 -2.16 -6.90 -15.80
CA ARG A 214 -1.91 -5.82 -14.83
C ARG A 214 -3.10 -4.85 -14.72
N LEU A 215 -3.68 -4.46 -15.84
CA LEU A 215 -4.88 -3.61 -15.87
C LEU A 215 -6.07 -4.31 -15.22
N ALA A 216 -6.29 -5.59 -15.49
CA ALA A 216 -7.36 -6.37 -14.88
C ALA A 216 -7.19 -6.45 -13.35
N ILE A 217 -5.98 -6.71 -12.86
CA ILE A 217 -5.68 -6.72 -11.41
C ILE A 217 -5.92 -5.33 -10.80
N MET A 218 -5.47 -4.27 -11.46
CA MET A 218 -5.68 -2.90 -11.00
C MET A 218 -7.17 -2.55 -10.93
N ILE A 219 -7.93 -2.80 -11.99
CA ILE A 219 -9.37 -2.54 -12.03
C ILE A 219 -10.08 -3.37 -10.98
N GLY A 220 -9.79 -4.67 -10.87
CA GLY A 220 -10.34 -5.54 -9.84
C GLY A 220 -10.06 -5.03 -8.43
N THR A 221 -8.85 -4.54 -8.18
CA THR A 221 -8.48 -3.95 -6.88
C THR A 221 -9.23 -2.65 -6.60
N ILE A 222 -9.40 -1.79 -7.60
CA ILE A 222 -10.18 -0.54 -7.49
C ILE A 222 -11.64 -0.85 -7.17
N VAL A 223 -12.25 -1.76 -7.93
CA VAL A 223 -13.63 -2.19 -7.70
C VAL A 223 -13.78 -2.77 -6.29
N LEU A 224 -12.88 -3.66 -5.89
CA LEU A 224 -12.90 -4.26 -4.57
C LEU A 224 -12.74 -3.21 -3.44
N ALA A 225 -11.93 -2.17 -3.65
CA ALA A 225 -11.72 -1.09 -2.68
C ALA A 225 -12.97 -0.20 -2.49
N VAL A 226 -13.84 -0.08 -3.49
CA VAL A 226 -15.13 0.61 -3.38
C VAL A 226 -16.09 -0.17 -2.48
N TYR A 227 -16.10 -1.50 -2.57
CA TYR A 227 -17.00 -2.35 -1.76
C TYR A 227 -16.42 -2.66 -0.39
N ILE A 228 -15.13 -2.93 -0.30
CA ILE A 228 -14.41 -3.29 0.94
C ILE A 228 -13.30 -2.27 1.15
N PRO A 229 -13.43 -1.36 2.11
CA PRO A 229 -12.41 -0.34 2.38
C PRO A 229 -11.05 -0.97 2.62
N ARG A 230 -10.03 -0.44 1.93
CA ARG A 230 -8.64 -0.88 2.05
C ARG A 230 -8.40 -2.38 1.81
N SER A 231 -9.19 -3.00 0.92
CA SER A 231 -9.13 -4.43 0.58
C SER A 231 -7.71 -4.91 0.24
N TRP A 232 -6.97 -4.16 -0.59
CA TRP A 232 -5.59 -4.50 -0.92
C TRP A 232 -4.68 -4.50 0.31
N CYS A 233 -4.69 -3.41 1.10
CA CYS A 233 -3.86 -3.27 2.30
C CYS A 233 -4.20 -4.31 3.37
N ARG A 234 -5.45 -4.79 3.37
CA ARG A 234 -5.97 -5.75 4.34
C ARG A 234 -5.59 -7.19 3.99
N TYR A 235 -5.69 -7.58 2.70
CA TYR A 235 -5.66 -8.98 2.30
C TYR A 235 -4.50 -9.38 1.38
N LEU A 236 -3.92 -8.44 0.62
CA LEU A 236 -2.98 -8.76 -0.45
C LEU A 236 -1.60 -8.13 -0.29
N CYS A 237 -1.49 -7.03 0.46
CA CYS A 237 -0.25 -6.26 0.55
C CYS A 237 0.84 -6.97 1.36
N PRO A 238 1.95 -7.44 0.74
CA PRO A 238 3.06 -8.08 1.46
C PRO A 238 3.86 -7.09 2.30
N ASN A 239 4.03 -5.85 1.84
CA ASN A 239 4.68 -4.81 2.64
C ASN A 239 3.90 -4.56 3.95
N GLY A 240 2.55 -4.51 3.87
CA GLY A 240 1.70 -4.44 5.04
C GLY A 240 1.80 -5.68 5.96
N ALA A 241 1.99 -6.88 5.40
CA ALA A 241 2.22 -8.09 6.18
C ALA A 241 3.57 -8.02 6.92
N LEU A 242 4.64 -7.65 6.22
CA LEU A 242 5.99 -7.51 6.78
C LEU A 242 6.02 -6.49 7.91
N MET A 243 5.49 -5.28 7.66
CA MET A 243 5.40 -4.22 8.68
C MET A 243 4.51 -4.61 9.86
N GLY A 244 3.48 -5.42 9.63
CA GLY A 244 2.61 -5.94 10.69
C GLY A 244 3.31 -6.93 11.60
N LEU A 245 4.10 -7.85 11.04
CA LEU A 245 4.90 -8.82 11.80
C LEU A 245 5.95 -8.12 12.66
N LEU A 246 6.74 -7.24 12.06
CA LEU A 246 7.80 -6.51 12.76
C LEU A 246 7.23 -5.49 13.77
N GLY A 247 6.08 -4.89 13.44
CA GLY A 247 5.42 -3.86 14.25
C GLY A 247 4.77 -4.37 15.54
N HIS A 248 4.78 -5.69 15.80
CA HIS A 248 4.32 -6.24 17.07
C HIS A 248 5.11 -5.66 18.27
N PHE A 249 6.39 -5.39 18.06
CA PHE A 249 7.29 -4.81 19.07
C PHE A 249 7.40 -3.28 18.97
N SER A 250 6.50 -2.60 18.23
CA SER A 250 6.63 -1.16 18.00
C SER A 250 6.44 -0.32 19.27
N PHE A 251 7.14 0.82 19.29
CA PHE A 251 6.97 1.82 20.36
C PHE A 251 5.59 2.47 20.31
N LEU A 252 5.03 2.68 19.14
CA LEU A 252 3.68 3.17 18.99
C LEU A 252 2.66 2.06 19.23
N GLY A 253 1.74 2.27 20.16
CA GLY A 253 0.62 1.39 20.44
C GLY A 253 -0.66 2.17 20.69
N LEU A 254 -1.74 1.46 20.93
CA LEU A 254 -2.98 2.01 21.44
C LEU A 254 -3.22 1.45 22.85
N LYS A 255 -3.83 2.25 23.72
CA LYS A 255 -4.33 1.77 25.01
C LYS A 255 -5.83 2.04 25.13
N ARG A 256 -6.51 1.20 25.90
CA ARG A 256 -7.91 1.34 26.22
C ARG A 256 -8.08 1.46 27.74
N ASP A 257 -8.72 2.52 28.21
CA ASP A 257 -8.99 2.75 29.61
C ASP A 257 -10.20 1.89 30.05
N PRO A 258 -10.03 0.92 30.98
CA PRO A 258 -11.12 0.04 31.40
C PRO A 258 -12.23 0.78 32.14
N VAL A 259 -11.91 1.86 32.86
CA VAL A 259 -12.88 2.64 33.62
C VAL A 259 -13.81 3.46 32.71
N LYS A 260 -13.24 3.99 31.63
CA LYS A 260 -13.99 4.80 30.65
C LYS A 260 -14.70 3.97 29.59
N CYS A 261 -14.27 2.74 29.36
CA CYS A 261 -14.84 1.86 28.36
C CYS A 261 -16.03 1.10 28.93
N THR A 262 -17.23 1.47 28.53
CA THR A 262 -18.47 0.79 28.98
C THR A 262 -18.56 -0.65 28.49
N LYS A 263 -17.85 -1.04 27.45
CA LYS A 263 -17.73 -2.38 26.83
C LYS A 263 -19.08 -3.07 26.49
N VAL A 264 -20.04 -3.02 27.39
CA VAL A 264 -21.35 -3.67 27.24
C VAL A 264 -22.19 -2.92 26.20
N GLY A 265 -22.47 -3.59 25.08
CA GLY A 265 -23.31 -3.05 24.00
C GLY A 265 -22.66 -2.00 23.10
N CYS A 266 -21.47 -1.48 23.43
CA CYS A 266 -20.79 -0.48 22.61
C CYS A 266 -19.75 -1.13 21.67
N ARG A 267 -19.94 -1.02 20.36
CA ARG A 267 -19.05 -1.54 19.32
C ARG A 267 -18.52 -0.48 18.35
N TRP A 268 -18.72 0.79 18.61
CA TRP A 268 -18.39 1.89 17.71
C TRP A 268 -16.92 1.93 17.26
N CYS A 269 -16.00 1.58 18.13
CA CYS A 269 -14.56 1.51 17.78
C CYS A 269 -14.24 0.38 16.80
N VAL A 270 -14.94 -0.76 16.89
CA VAL A 270 -14.78 -1.89 15.99
C VAL A 270 -15.43 -1.59 14.63
N GLU A 271 -16.64 -1.02 14.64
CA GLU A 271 -17.39 -0.65 13.44
C GLU A 271 -16.68 0.48 12.64
N ALA A 272 -16.05 1.43 13.35
CA ALA A 272 -15.29 2.50 12.73
C ALA A 272 -13.93 2.01 12.15
N CYS A 273 -13.48 0.79 12.47
CA CYS A 273 -12.18 0.29 12.07
C CYS A 273 -12.17 -0.21 10.63
N PRO A 274 -11.47 0.46 9.69
CA PRO A 274 -11.43 0.02 8.29
C PRO A 274 -10.66 -1.28 8.09
N MET A 275 -9.87 -1.71 9.10
CA MET A 275 -9.08 -2.94 9.07
C MET A 275 -9.71 -4.09 9.85
N MET A 276 -10.90 -3.89 10.44
CA MET A 276 -11.63 -4.88 11.26
C MET A 276 -10.80 -5.46 12.42
N VAL A 277 -9.96 -4.65 13.05
CA VAL A 277 -9.19 -5.07 14.22
C VAL A 277 -10.16 -5.33 15.39
N PRO A 278 -10.04 -6.50 16.09
CA PRO A 278 -10.92 -6.83 17.22
C PRO A 278 -10.50 -6.08 18.49
N ILE A 279 -10.68 -4.75 18.50
CA ILE A 279 -10.19 -3.85 19.54
C ILE A 279 -10.71 -4.22 20.94
N LEU A 280 -11.91 -4.77 21.03
CA LEU A 280 -12.53 -5.13 22.31
C LEU A 280 -11.93 -6.39 22.96
N ASP A 281 -11.27 -7.22 22.16
CA ASP A 281 -10.66 -8.47 22.62
C ASP A 281 -9.17 -8.29 22.98
N LEU A 282 -8.60 -7.13 22.63
CA LEU A 282 -7.20 -6.80 22.91
C LEU A 282 -6.98 -6.32 24.36
N PRO A 283 -5.76 -6.40 24.91
CA PRO A 283 -5.43 -5.95 26.24
C PRO A 283 -5.79 -4.48 26.49
N TRP A 284 -6.00 -4.13 27.78
CA TRP A 284 -6.35 -2.77 28.19
C TRP A 284 -5.18 -1.81 28.16
N GLU A 285 -4.00 -2.28 28.52
CA GLU A 285 -2.81 -1.46 28.71
C GLU A 285 -2.30 -0.88 27.39
N LYS A 286 -1.36 -1.56 26.78
CA LYS A 286 -0.85 -1.22 25.45
C LYS A 286 -1.07 -2.41 24.53
N PHE A 287 -1.68 -2.18 23.39
CA PHE A 287 -1.83 -3.20 22.38
C PHE A 287 -1.32 -2.73 21.03
N ASN A 288 -0.63 -3.64 20.37
CA ASN A 288 -0.19 -3.53 18.98
C ASN A 288 -0.82 -4.70 18.23
N HIS A 289 -1.56 -4.39 17.16
CA HIS A 289 -2.15 -5.42 16.32
C HIS A 289 -1.52 -5.38 14.92
N PRO A 290 -1.12 -6.53 14.33
CA PRO A 290 -0.44 -6.56 13.03
C PRO A 290 -1.21 -5.88 11.91
N ASP A 291 -2.53 -5.80 12.01
CA ASP A 291 -3.39 -5.16 11.03
C ASP A 291 -3.73 -3.70 11.34
N CYS A 292 -3.34 -3.18 12.51
CA CYS A 292 -3.60 -1.80 12.86
C CYS A 292 -2.73 -0.84 12.03
N ILE A 293 -3.37 0.06 11.29
CA ILE A 293 -2.70 1.11 10.50
C ILE A 293 -2.67 2.46 11.23
N TYR A 294 -3.01 2.47 12.50
CA TYR A 294 -3.02 3.67 13.35
C TYR A 294 -3.74 4.88 12.72
N CYS A 295 -4.83 4.65 12.00
CA CYS A 295 -5.65 5.71 11.38
C CYS A 295 -6.44 6.53 12.38
N LEU A 296 -6.48 6.13 13.66
CA LEU A 296 -7.14 6.77 14.78
C LEU A 296 -8.67 6.94 14.66
N LYS A 297 -9.33 6.30 13.70
CA LYS A 297 -10.79 6.34 13.59
C LYS A 297 -11.49 5.76 14.82
N CYS A 298 -10.92 4.72 15.43
CA CYS A 298 -11.45 4.15 16.66
C CYS A 298 -11.33 5.09 17.87
N VAL A 299 -10.30 5.95 17.90
CA VAL A 299 -10.13 6.99 18.93
C VAL A 299 -11.21 8.05 18.79
N GLU A 300 -11.50 8.46 17.57
CA GLU A 300 -12.52 9.44 17.24
C GLU A 300 -13.93 8.94 17.50
N ALA A 301 -14.23 7.70 17.10
CA ALA A 301 -15.53 7.09 17.28
C ALA A 301 -15.86 6.80 18.75
N CYS A 302 -14.86 6.79 19.64
CA CYS A 302 -15.08 6.52 21.06
C CYS A 302 -15.69 7.73 21.77
N SER A 303 -16.97 7.65 22.11
CA SER A 303 -17.72 8.71 22.81
C SER A 303 -17.11 9.04 24.18
N THR A 304 -16.62 8.03 24.89
CA THR A 304 -16.04 8.18 26.23
C THR A 304 -14.56 8.51 26.21
N LYS A 305 -13.93 8.62 25.02
CA LYS A 305 -12.46 8.85 24.84
C LYS A 305 -11.60 7.83 25.60
N ALA A 306 -12.09 6.60 25.71
CA ALA A 306 -11.38 5.51 26.38
C ALA A 306 -10.15 5.03 25.61
N ILE A 307 -10.14 5.18 24.25
CA ILE A 307 -9.02 4.75 23.41
C ILE A 307 -8.10 5.93 23.15
N ARG A 308 -6.79 5.73 23.36
CA ARG A 308 -5.76 6.75 23.13
C ARG A 308 -4.50 6.12 22.53
N PRO A 309 -3.74 6.84 21.68
CA PRO A 309 -2.39 6.43 21.34
C PRO A 309 -1.51 6.42 22.59
N LYS A 310 -0.60 5.44 22.66
CA LYS A 310 0.39 5.30 23.73
C LYS A 310 1.76 5.11 23.11
N PHE A 311 2.67 5.99 23.46
CA PHE A 311 4.10 5.77 23.36
C PHE A 311 4.62 5.20 24.68
N PRO A 312 5.82 4.61 24.72
CA PRO A 312 6.42 4.10 25.95
C PRO A 312 6.43 5.14 27.05
#